data_9e1a48fa1df273e9b8bca179c4be2ed9
#
_entry.id   9e1a48fa1df273e9b8bca179c4be2ed9
#
_cell.length_a   1.000
_cell.length_b   1.000
_cell.length_c   1.000
_cell.angle_alpha   90.00
_cell.angle_beta   90.00
_cell.angle_gamma   90.00
#
_symmetry.space_group_name_H-M   'P 1'
#
loop_
_entity.id
_entity.type
_entity.pdbx_description
1 polymer ?
#
loop_
_entity_poly.entity_id
_entity_poly.type
_entity_poly.pdbx_seq_one_letter_code
_entity_poly.pdbx_strand_id
1 'polypeptide(L)'
;MIKWGKSMWNGKGLLQMSFRHLIDFGDLSRAEWEDLYQRCAQIMDDPASFAQACKGRIQANLFFEPSTRTKFSFQAAMLRLGGTVFGFDNPNNSSAVKGETLKDTIKMVSAYADVIVMRNPKEGAAKAASLYSE
;
A
#
# COMPACT_ATOMS: atom_id res chain seq x y z
N MET A 1 -1.15 3.86 5.34
CA MET A 1 -2.17 2.81 5.12
C MET A 1 -1.80 2.01 3.89
N ILE A 2 -1.85 0.71 3.98
CA ILE A 2 -1.68 -0.22 2.85
C ILE A 2 -2.96 -1.05 2.74
N LYS A 3 -3.63 -1.02 1.58
CA LYS A 3 -4.79 -1.86 1.26
C LYS A 3 -4.30 -3.10 0.52
N TRP A 4 -4.80 -4.28 0.88
CA TRP A 4 -4.53 -5.54 0.20
C TRP A 4 -5.82 -6.11 -0.38
N GLY A 5 -5.83 -6.47 -1.66
CA GLY A 5 -6.97 -7.16 -2.28
C GLY A 5 -7.10 -8.63 -1.79
N LYS A 6 -8.32 -9.17 -1.83
CA LYS A 6 -8.69 -10.51 -1.31
C LYS A 6 -7.89 -11.71 -1.85
N SER A 7 -7.06 -11.55 -2.89
CA SER A 7 -6.31 -12.66 -3.49
C SER A 7 -5.00 -12.17 -4.11
N MET A 8 -4.15 -11.52 -3.31
CA MET A 8 -2.89 -10.99 -3.88
C MET A 8 -1.81 -12.03 -4.14
N TRP A 9 -2.02 -13.32 -3.74
CA TRP A 9 -0.93 -14.28 -3.82
C TRP A 9 -1.39 -15.72 -4.01
N ASN A 10 -1.04 -16.34 -5.14
CA ASN A 10 -1.24 -17.77 -5.43
C ASN A 10 0.08 -18.58 -5.39
N GLY A 11 1.04 -18.21 -4.55
CA GLY A 11 2.31 -18.90 -4.39
C GLY A 11 2.38 -19.71 -3.09
N LYS A 12 3.16 -20.77 -3.08
CA LYS A 12 3.38 -21.64 -1.90
C LYS A 12 3.82 -20.81 -0.70
N GLY A 13 3.03 -20.81 0.37
CA GLY A 13 3.34 -20.13 1.64
C GLY A 13 2.64 -18.78 1.81
N LEU A 14 1.32 -18.77 1.76
CA LEU A 14 0.49 -17.61 2.07
C LEU A 14 0.60 -17.22 3.54
N LEU A 15 1.05 -15.98 3.77
CA LEU A 15 0.68 -15.24 4.97
C LEU A 15 -0.84 -15.07 4.96
N GLN A 16 -1.56 -15.81 5.78
CA GLN A 16 -2.97 -15.57 6.03
C GLN A 16 -3.08 -14.43 7.05
N MET A 17 -2.85 -13.19 6.56
CA MET A 17 -3.00 -12.02 7.41
C MET A 17 -4.48 -11.80 7.70
N SER A 18 -4.80 -11.63 8.96
CA SER A 18 -6.17 -11.34 9.42
C SER A 18 -6.60 -9.92 9.08
N PHE A 19 -5.66 -9.03 8.76
CA PHE A 19 -5.95 -7.63 8.47
C PHE A 19 -5.95 -7.34 6.96
N ARG A 20 -6.90 -6.52 6.57
CA ARG A 20 -7.01 -5.99 5.20
C ARG A 20 -6.21 -4.70 4.99
N HIS A 21 -5.95 -3.97 6.06
CA HIS A 21 -5.28 -2.67 6.05
C HIS A 21 -4.21 -2.63 7.13
N LEU A 22 -3.01 -2.23 6.78
CA LEU A 22 -1.95 -1.92 7.73
C LEU A 22 -1.98 -0.41 8.00
N ILE A 23 -2.51 -0.01 9.15
CA ILE A 23 -2.67 1.38 9.55
C ILE A 23 -1.76 1.70 10.72
N ASP A 24 -1.80 0.88 11.74
CA ASP A 24 -0.96 0.97 12.92
C ASP A 24 -0.27 -0.36 13.17
N PHE A 25 0.98 -0.30 13.55
CA PHE A 25 1.74 -1.49 13.90
C PHE A 25 1.26 -2.14 15.20
N GLY A 26 0.63 -1.38 16.08
CA GLY A 26 -0.02 -1.89 17.29
C GLY A 26 -1.21 -2.81 17.01
N ASP A 27 -1.79 -2.75 15.81
CA ASP A 27 -2.91 -3.62 15.41
C ASP A 27 -2.45 -5.05 15.06
N LEU A 28 -1.13 -5.29 14.94
CA LEU A 28 -0.57 -6.58 14.59
C LEU A 28 -0.28 -7.45 15.82
N SER A 29 -0.69 -8.70 15.78
CA SER A 29 -0.24 -9.71 16.73
C SER A 29 1.26 -10.01 16.54
N ARG A 30 1.88 -10.58 17.57
CA ARG A 30 3.28 -11.01 17.49
C ARG A 30 3.53 -12.01 16.34
N ALA A 31 2.60 -12.91 16.09
CA ALA A 31 2.71 -13.89 15.01
C ALA A 31 2.70 -13.20 13.62
N GLU A 32 1.81 -12.25 13.41
CA GLU A 32 1.74 -11.47 12.17
C GLU A 32 3.00 -10.62 11.94
N TRP A 33 3.59 -10.08 13.01
CA TRP A 33 4.88 -9.40 12.96
C TRP A 33 6.00 -10.33 12.53
N GLU A 34 6.07 -11.52 13.13
CA GLU A 34 7.08 -12.52 12.82
C GLU A 34 6.98 -12.96 11.36
N ASP A 35 5.75 -13.20 10.87
CA ASP A 35 5.49 -13.56 9.48
C ASP A 35 5.93 -12.47 8.51
N LEU A 36 5.64 -11.18 8.81
CA LEU A 36 6.10 -10.06 8.01
C LEU A 36 7.63 -9.99 7.97
N TYR A 37 8.27 -10.13 9.12
CA TYR A 37 9.73 -10.10 9.22
C TYR A 37 10.37 -11.23 8.41
N GLN A 38 9.88 -12.45 8.55
CA GLN A 38 10.37 -13.60 7.80
C GLN A 38 10.20 -13.40 6.29
N ARG A 39 9.06 -12.85 5.87
CA ARG A 39 8.83 -12.54 4.46
C ARG A 39 9.80 -11.46 3.94
N CYS A 40 10.05 -10.43 4.71
CA CYS A 40 11.06 -9.42 4.36
C CYS A 40 12.45 -10.04 4.23
N ALA A 41 12.85 -10.90 5.18
CA ALA A 41 14.13 -11.60 5.13
C ALA A 41 14.27 -12.48 3.88
N GLN A 42 13.23 -13.25 3.53
CA GLN A 42 13.21 -14.07 2.30
C GLN A 42 13.38 -13.24 1.03
N ILE A 43 12.70 -12.09 0.95
CA ILE A 43 12.82 -11.18 -0.22
C ILE A 43 14.22 -10.57 -0.30
N MET A 44 14.83 -10.27 0.86
CA MET A 44 16.20 -9.73 0.90
C MET A 44 17.25 -10.78 0.52
N ASP A 45 17.04 -12.04 0.91
CA ASP A 45 17.96 -13.15 0.63
C ASP A 45 17.90 -13.59 -0.85
N ASP A 46 16.71 -13.70 -1.42
CA ASP A 46 16.51 -14.07 -2.82
C ASP A 46 15.48 -13.15 -3.52
N PRO A 47 15.85 -11.90 -3.84
CA PRO A 47 14.94 -10.96 -4.49
C PRO A 47 14.49 -11.41 -5.89
N ALA A 48 15.28 -12.24 -6.58
CA ALA A 48 14.99 -12.70 -7.94
C ALA A 48 13.74 -13.59 -7.97
N SER A 49 13.57 -14.46 -6.99
CA SER A 49 12.39 -15.32 -6.87
C SER A 49 11.09 -14.55 -6.63
N PHE A 50 11.17 -13.30 -6.20
CA PHE A 50 10.02 -12.44 -5.96
C PHE A 50 9.77 -11.40 -7.08
N ALA A 51 10.63 -11.35 -8.11
CA ALA A 51 10.59 -10.32 -9.16
C ALA A 51 9.27 -10.28 -9.96
N GLN A 52 8.44 -11.28 -9.88
CA GLN A 52 7.12 -11.36 -10.53
C GLN A 52 5.95 -11.49 -9.53
N ALA A 53 6.22 -11.32 -8.26
CA ALA A 53 5.25 -11.52 -7.18
C ALA A 53 4.03 -10.60 -7.28
N CYS A 54 4.21 -9.38 -7.78
CA CYS A 54 3.15 -8.40 -7.98
C CYS A 54 2.84 -8.14 -9.47
N LYS A 55 3.17 -9.09 -10.35
CA LYS A 55 2.88 -8.97 -11.79
C LYS A 55 1.39 -8.72 -12.04
N GLY A 56 1.09 -7.68 -12.81
CA GLY A 56 -0.29 -7.27 -13.12
C GLY A 56 -0.99 -6.53 -11.96
N ARG A 57 -0.27 -6.23 -10.87
CA ARG A 57 -0.80 -5.44 -9.75
C ARG A 57 -0.41 -3.98 -9.88
N ILE A 58 -1.29 -3.11 -9.41
CA ILE A 58 -1.14 -1.66 -9.45
C ILE A 58 -1.15 -1.10 -8.03
N GLN A 59 -0.11 -0.33 -7.69
CA GLN A 59 -0.03 0.41 -6.43
C GLN A 59 -0.26 1.89 -6.66
N ALA A 60 -1.19 2.49 -5.89
CA ALA A 60 -1.36 3.93 -5.82
C ALA A 60 -0.59 4.51 -4.63
N ASN A 61 0.21 5.55 -4.88
CA ASN A 61 0.93 6.30 -3.85
C ASN A 61 0.28 7.67 -3.67
N LEU A 62 -0.46 7.86 -2.56
CA LEU A 62 -1.21 9.07 -2.25
C LEU A 62 -0.52 9.84 -1.13
N PHE A 63 0.37 10.75 -1.48
CA PHE A 63 1.14 11.53 -0.53
C PHE A 63 0.58 12.95 -0.43
N PHE A 64 -0.22 13.18 0.62
CA PHE A 64 -0.83 14.48 0.93
C PHE A 64 0.13 15.44 1.64
N GLU A 65 1.35 15.02 1.90
CA GLU A 65 2.47 15.82 2.37
C GLU A 65 3.78 15.33 1.76
N PRO A 66 4.78 16.19 1.57
CA PRO A 66 6.06 15.81 0.98
C PRO A 66 6.77 14.70 1.76
N SER A 67 7.18 13.65 1.07
CA SER A 67 7.96 12.55 1.67
C SER A 67 8.72 11.76 0.61
N THR A 68 9.80 12.30 0.13
CA THR A 68 10.59 11.74 -0.99
C THR A 68 11.08 10.33 -0.71
N ARG A 69 11.75 10.10 0.43
CA ARG A 69 12.31 8.78 0.77
C ARG A 69 11.22 7.71 0.88
N THR A 70 10.15 7.98 1.63
CA THR A 70 9.07 7.02 1.83
C THR A 70 8.36 6.71 0.52
N LYS A 71 8.07 7.72 -0.29
CA LYS A 71 7.46 7.53 -1.61
C LYS A 71 8.31 6.62 -2.48
N PHE A 72 9.61 6.93 -2.62
CA PHE A 72 10.50 6.15 -3.48
C PHE A 72 10.73 4.73 -2.97
N SER A 73 10.77 4.50 -1.64
CA SER A 73 10.90 3.15 -1.11
C SER A 73 9.71 2.26 -1.47
N PHE A 74 8.48 2.74 -1.34
CA PHE A 74 7.28 1.99 -1.73
C PHE A 74 7.18 1.79 -3.25
N GLN A 75 7.52 2.81 -4.04
CA GLN A 75 7.56 2.69 -5.49
C GLN A 75 8.59 1.64 -5.94
N ALA A 76 9.82 1.74 -5.44
CA ALA A 76 10.88 0.81 -5.78
C ALA A 76 10.54 -0.63 -5.36
N ALA A 77 9.92 -0.83 -4.19
CA ALA A 77 9.49 -2.14 -3.74
C ALA A 77 8.48 -2.76 -4.71
N MET A 78 7.43 -2.02 -5.09
CA MET A 78 6.41 -2.52 -6.01
C MET A 78 6.97 -2.84 -7.40
N LEU A 79 7.82 -1.97 -7.94
CA LEU A 79 8.48 -2.18 -9.24
C LEU A 79 9.42 -3.39 -9.22
N ARG A 80 10.20 -3.59 -8.13
CA ARG A 80 11.07 -4.77 -8.00
C ARG A 80 10.29 -6.08 -7.89
N LEU A 81 9.07 -6.03 -7.39
CA LEU A 81 8.17 -7.17 -7.32
C LEU A 81 7.37 -7.39 -8.63
N GLY A 82 7.65 -6.62 -9.70
CA GLY A 82 7.02 -6.77 -11.01
C GLY A 82 5.66 -6.09 -11.17
N GLY A 83 5.25 -5.28 -10.20
CA GLY A 83 4.03 -4.48 -10.29
C GLY A 83 4.25 -3.11 -10.96
N THR A 84 3.21 -2.31 -10.98
CA THR A 84 3.23 -0.93 -11.51
C THR A 84 2.77 0.07 -10.46
N VAL A 85 3.13 1.34 -10.65
CA VAL A 85 2.82 2.40 -9.68
C VAL A 85 2.29 3.65 -10.35
N PHE A 86 1.34 4.33 -9.70
CA PHE A 86 0.92 5.69 -10.01
C PHE A 86 0.64 6.46 -8.72
N GLY A 87 0.32 7.73 -8.81
CA GLY A 87 -0.08 8.54 -7.67
C GLY A 87 0.47 9.96 -7.70
N PHE A 88 0.35 10.64 -6.57
CA PHE A 88 0.82 12.02 -6.41
C PHE A 88 1.63 12.19 -5.12
N ASP A 89 2.44 13.24 -5.08
CA ASP A 89 3.27 13.62 -3.92
C ASP A 89 3.00 15.04 -3.42
N ASN A 90 2.06 15.71 -4.08
CA ASN A 90 1.59 17.02 -3.69
C ASN A 90 0.07 17.08 -3.96
N PRO A 91 -0.76 17.32 -2.93
CA PRO A 91 -2.21 17.42 -3.12
C PRO A 91 -2.59 18.56 -4.08
N ASN A 92 -1.75 19.58 -4.21
CA ASN A 92 -1.97 20.69 -5.15
C ASN A 92 -1.92 20.26 -6.62
N ASN A 93 -1.34 19.10 -6.92
CA ASN A 93 -1.30 18.51 -8.27
C ASN A 93 -2.44 17.50 -8.50
N SER A 94 -3.40 17.42 -7.59
CA SER A 94 -4.53 16.51 -7.66
C SER A 94 -5.86 17.27 -7.60
N SER A 95 -6.97 16.57 -7.86
CA SER A 95 -8.33 17.13 -7.74
C SER A 95 -8.71 17.57 -6.33
N ALA A 96 -7.89 17.24 -5.30
CA ALA A 96 -8.06 17.70 -3.93
C ALA A 96 -8.09 19.25 -3.84
N VAL A 97 -7.37 19.95 -4.74
CA VAL A 97 -7.41 21.43 -4.87
C VAL A 97 -8.80 21.93 -5.24
N LYS A 98 -9.58 21.11 -5.94
CA LYS A 98 -10.94 21.46 -6.42
C LYS A 98 -12.03 21.10 -5.39
N GLY A 99 -11.67 20.76 -4.14
CA GLY A 99 -12.61 20.40 -3.08
C GLY A 99 -13.01 18.92 -3.05
N GLU A 100 -12.29 18.05 -3.76
CA GLU A 100 -12.49 16.60 -3.67
C GLU A 100 -12.20 16.13 -2.24
N THR A 101 -13.11 15.36 -1.66
CA THR A 101 -12.95 14.84 -0.30
C THR A 101 -12.00 13.64 -0.27
N LEU A 102 -11.38 13.37 0.88
CA LEU A 102 -10.58 12.15 1.08
C LEU A 102 -11.39 10.90 0.72
N LYS A 103 -12.68 10.88 1.07
CA LYS A 103 -13.59 9.78 0.75
C LYS A 103 -13.69 9.54 -0.76
N ASP A 104 -13.90 10.58 -1.53
CA ASP A 104 -14.07 10.50 -2.98
C ASP A 104 -12.75 10.07 -3.65
N THR A 105 -11.61 10.67 -3.23
CA THR A 105 -10.29 10.26 -3.70
C THR A 105 -10.02 8.77 -3.42
N ILE A 106 -10.31 8.27 -2.21
CA ILE A 106 -10.06 6.87 -1.87
C ILE A 106 -10.97 5.93 -2.65
N LYS A 107 -12.25 6.25 -2.80
CA LYS A 107 -13.18 5.44 -3.60
C LYS A 107 -12.76 5.36 -5.07
N MET A 108 -12.44 6.49 -5.65
CA MET A 108 -11.99 6.57 -7.04
C MET A 108 -10.69 5.77 -7.23
N VAL A 109 -9.67 5.97 -6.39
CA VAL A 109 -8.39 5.26 -6.51
C VAL A 109 -8.56 3.77 -6.24
N SER A 110 -9.45 3.37 -5.34
CA SER A 110 -9.75 1.94 -5.06
C SER A 110 -10.27 1.18 -6.28
N ALA A 111 -10.92 1.88 -7.23
CA ALA A 111 -11.37 1.27 -8.48
C ALA A 111 -10.23 0.98 -9.47
N TYR A 112 -9.08 1.66 -9.32
CA TYR A 112 -7.94 1.54 -10.24
C TYR A 112 -6.75 0.77 -9.66
N ALA A 113 -6.61 0.72 -8.33
CA ALA A 113 -5.43 0.18 -7.68
C ALA A 113 -5.75 -1.02 -6.78
N ASP A 114 -4.89 -2.04 -6.81
CA ASP A 114 -4.94 -3.18 -5.90
C ASP A 114 -4.40 -2.82 -4.52
N VAL A 115 -3.42 -1.92 -4.45
CA VAL A 115 -2.76 -1.48 -3.21
C VAL A 115 -2.74 0.05 -3.15
N ILE A 116 -3.08 0.60 -1.99
CA ILE A 116 -2.97 2.04 -1.74
C ILE A 116 -1.98 2.27 -0.61
N VAL A 117 -0.92 3.02 -0.89
CA VAL A 117 0.01 3.56 0.11
C VAL A 117 -0.34 5.02 0.30
N MET A 118 -0.73 5.39 1.52
CA MET A 118 -1.15 6.76 1.81
C MET A 118 -0.35 7.36 2.96
N ARG A 119 0.09 8.59 2.77
CA ARG A 119 0.60 9.47 3.81
C ARG A 119 -0.23 10.74 3.87
N ASN A 120 -0.75 11.07 5.06
CA ASN A 120 -1.60 12.22 5.26
C ASN A 120 -1.25 12.90 6.59
N PRO A 121 -1.11 14.24 6.65
CA PRO A 121 -0.78 14.95 7.88
C PRO A 121 -1.94 15.01 8.87
N LYS A 122 -3.17 14.73 8.44
CA LYS A 122 -4.34 14.77 9.32
C LYS A 122 -4.44 13.49 10.15
N GLU A 123 -4.53 13.65 11.46
CA GLU A 123 -4.80 12.55 12.37
C GLU A 123 -6.09 11.81 11.98
N GLY A 124 -6.09 10.49 12.11
CA GLY A 124 -7.23 9.66 11.76
C GLY A 124 -7.49 9.46 10.26
N ALA A 125 -6.79 10.19 9.36
CA ALA A 125 -7.02 10.09 7.92
C ALA A 125 -6.78 8.68 7.37
N ALA A 126 -5.78 7.95 7.87
CA ALA A 126 -5.51 6.57 7.46
C ALA A 126 -6.65 5.63 7.85
N LYS A 127 -7.19 5.79 9.07
CA LYS A 127 -8.34 5.04 9.55
C LYS A 127 -9.59 5.35 8.73
N ALA A 128 -9.88 6.63 8.48
CA ALA A 128 -10.99 7.03 7.63
C ALA A 128 -10.87 6.46 6.21
N ALA A 129 -9.66 6.53 5.62
CA ALA A 129 -9.41 5.97 4.29
C ALA A 129 -9.65 4.46 4.23
N SER A 130 -9.32 3.69 5.27
CA SER A 130 -9.57 2.25 5.31
C SER A 130 -11.06 1.90 5.28
N LEU A 131 -11.92 2.78 5.78
CA LEU A 131 -13.38 2.58 5.74
C LEU A 131 -13.98 2.85 4.35
N TYR A 132 -13.28 3.60 3.49
CA TYR A 132 -13.75 3.97 2.16
C TYR A 132 -13.13 3.15 1.04
N SER A 133 -12.07 2.39 1.32
CA SER A 133 -11.40 1.53 0.35
C SER A 133 -12.10 0.17 0.29
N GLU A 134 -12.70 -0.14 -0.84
CA GLU A 134 -13.35 -1.43 -1.13
C GLU A 134 -12.37 -2.45 -1.72
#